data_820717547fed2c2a6476be8eae33d486
#
_entry.id   820717547fed2c2a6476be8eae33d486
#
_cell.length_a   1.000
_cell.length_b   1.000
_cell.length_c   1.000
_cell.angle_alpha   90.00
_cell.angle_beta   90.00
_cell.angle_gamma   90.00
#
_symmetry.space_group_name_H-M   'P 1'
#
loop_
_entity.id
_entity.type
_entity.pdbx_description
1 polymer ?
#
loop_
_entity_poly.entity_id
_entity_poly.type
_entity_poly.pdbx_seq_one_letter_code
_entity_poly.pdbx_strand_id
1 'polypeptide(L)'
;MKPQQLPRVPLFSSGPCAKRPGWGPAVLSDAALGRSHRSKIGKAKLGDVIDRSRKILGIPDDYRIGIVPASDTGAVEMVLWSMLGARGVDMLAWESFGS
;
A
#
# COMPACT_ATOMS: atom_id res chain seq x y z
N MET A 1 12.69 -8.12 -12.72
CA MET A 1 14.16 -8.16 -12.83
C MET A 1 14.74 -7.61 -11.55
N LYS A 2 15.64 -8.32 -10.89
CA LYS A 2 16.27 -7.87 -9.64
C LYS A 2 17.24 -6.73 -9.95
N PRO A 3 17.23 -5.60 -9.22
CA PRO A 3 18.22 -4.56 -9.42
C PRO A 3 19.63 -5.10 -9.20
N GLN A 4 20.55 -4.78 -10.11
CA GLN A 4 21.95 -5.18 -9.97
C GLN A 4 22.76 -4.22 -9.11
N GLN A 5 22.22 -3.04 -8.87
CA GLN A 5 22.86 -1.99 -8.10
C GLN A 5 22.17 -1.81 -6.76
N LEU A 6 22.92 -1.89 -5.68
CA LEU A 6 22.39 -1.62 -4.34
C LEU A 6 22.06 -0.12 -4.21
N PRO A 7 20.97 0.22 -3.51
CA PRO A 7 20.66 1.62 -3.23
C PRO A 7 21.76 2.24 -2.37
N ARG A 8 22.06 3.51 -2.62
CA ARG A 8 23.06 4.26 -1.84
C ARG A 8 22.71 4.35 -0.36
N VAL A 9 21.44 4.39 -0.04
CA VAL A 9 20.90 4.37 1.32
C VAL A 9 19.88 3.23 1.39
N PRO A 10 20.21 2.10 2.02
CA PRO A 10 19.34 0.93 2.08
C PRO A 10 18.32 0.99 3.22
N LEU A 11 18.14 2.13 3.85
CA LEU A 11 17.20 2.31 4.94
C LEU A 11 15.79 2.56 4.39
N PHE A 12 14.97 1.54 4.42
CA PHE A 12 13.57 1.56 3.96
C PHE A 12 12.59 1.36 5.11
N SER A 13 12.93 1.84 6.30
CA SER A 13 12.04 1.80 7.44
C SER A 13 10.91 2.82 7.31
N SER A 14 9.88 2.69 8.12
CA SER A 14 8.81 3.67 8.25
C SER A 14 9.36 5.05 8.67
N GLY A 15 8.74 6.11 8.21
CA GLY A 15 9.15 7.48 8.45
C GLY A 15 9.85 8.12 7.25
N PRO A 16 10.50 9.27 7.40
CA PRO A 16 11.16 9.97 6.31
C PRO A 16 12.28 9.12 5.73
N CYS A 17 12.18 8.78 4.46
CA CYS A 17 13.21 8.05 3.73
C CYS A 17 13.67 8.84 2.51
N ALA A 18 14.89 8.55 2.05
CA ALA A 18 15.41 9.15 0.84
C ALA A 18 14.55 8.76 -0.37
N LYS A 19 14.26 9.72 -1.21
CA LYS A 19 13.59 9.45 -2.48
C LYS A 19 14.50 8.68 -3.42
N ARG A 20 13.90 7.98 -4.39
CA ARG A 20 14.65 7.27 -5.44
C ARG A 20 15.64 8.18 -6.17
N PRO A 21 16.73 7.67 -6.69
CA PRO A 21 17.65 8.46 -7.52
C PRO A 21 16.93 9.16 -8.67
N GLY A 22 17.26 10.42 -8.93
CA GLY A 22 16.63 11.24 -9.97
C GLY A 22 15.22 11.77 -9.61
N TRP A 23 14.73 11.56 -8.39
CA TRP A 23 13.48 12.16 -7.95
C TRP A 23 13.67 13.66 -7.67
N GLY A 24 12.71 14.45 -8.11
CA GLY A 24 12.58 15.86 -7.78
C GLY A 24 11.11 16.29 -7.88
N PRO A 25 10.74 17.48 -7.38
CA PRO A 25 9.35 17.97 -7.40
C PRO A 25 8.72 17.98 -8.79
N ALA A 26 9.52 18.11 -9.85
CA ALA A 26 9.06 18.10 -11.24
C ALA A 26 8.33 16.80 -11.64
N VAL A 27 8.59 15.68 -10.95
CA VAL A 27 7.85 14.42 -11.21
C VAL A 27 6.38 14.50 -10.83
N LEU A 28 5.98 15.56 -10.12
CA LEU A 28 4.60 15.83 -9.71
C LEU A 28 3.89 16.84 -10.61
N SER A 29 4.53 17.33 -11.69
CA SER A 29 3.96 18.33 -12.60
C SER A 29 2.61 17.91 -13.18
N ASP A 30 2.45 16.61 -13.47
CA ASP A 30 1.21 16.04 -14.02
C ASP A 30 0.29 15.43 -12.95
N ALA A 31 0.55 15.73 -11.67
CA ALA A 31 -0.31 15.24 -10.61
C ALA A 31 -1.72 15.83 -10.72
N ALA A 32 -2.74 15.01 -10.51
CA ALA A 32 -4.14 15.42 -10.57
C ALA A 32 -4.56 16.21 -9.30
N LEU A 33 -3.91 17.36 -9.07
CA LEU A 33 -4.16 18.21 -7.92
C LEU A 33 -5.56 18.85 -7.99
N GLY A 34 -6.19 19.04 -6.84
CA GLY A 34 -7.51 19.66 -6.72
C GLY A 34 -8.65 18.85 -7.33
N ARG A 35 -8.45 17.57 -7.61
CA ARG A 35 -9.47 16.68 -8.16
C ARG A 35 -10.02 15.73 -7.09
N SER A 36 -11.33 15.49 -7.15
CA SER A 36 -11.94 14.46 -6.31
C SER A 36 -11.45 13.06 -6.72
N HIS A 37 -11.26 12.17 -5.74
CA HIS A 37 -11.01 10.75 -5.98
C HIS A 37 -12.18 10.09 -6.75
N ARG A 38 -13.40 10.68 -6.71
CA ARG A 38 -14.58 10.22 -7.45
C ARG A 38 -14.62 10.68 -8.90
N SER A 39 -13.73 11.60 -9.30
CA SER A 39 -13.63 12.04 -10.69
C SER A 39 -13.18 10.89 -11.59
N LYS A 40 -13.44 10.99 -12.90
CA LYS A 40 -13.02 9.97 -13.88
C LYS A 40 -11.52 9.69 -13.79
N ILE A 41 -10.69 10.74 -13.71
CA ILE A 41 -9.23 10.60 -13.58
C ILE A 41 -8.83 10.00 -12.23
N GLY A 42 -9.49 10.38 -11.13
CA GLY A 42 -9.23 9.82 -9.81
C GLY A 42 -9.53 8.32 -9.77
N LYS A 43 -10.70 7.91 -10.26
CA LYS A 43 -11.06 6.48 -10.36
C LYS A 43 -10.12 5.69 -11.23
N ALA A 44 -9.70 6.23 -12.38
CA ALA A 44 -8.75 5.57 -13.26
C ALA A 44 -7.39 5.34 -12.57
N LYS A 45 -6.88 6.34 -11.85
CA LYS A 45 -5.62 6.20 -11.09
C LYS A 45 -5.72 5.18 -9.95
N LEU A 46 -6.85 5.15 -9.23
CA LEU A 46 -7.08 4.15 -8.17
C LEU A 46 -7.18 2.73 -8.77
N GLY A 47 -7.86 2.58 -9.90
CA GLY A 47 -7.91 1.31 -10.65
C GLY A 47 -6.52 0.85 -11.06
N ASP A 48 -5.71 1.74 -11.64
CA ASP A 48 -4.32 1.43 -12.04
C ASP A 48 -3.45 0.97 -10.85
N VAL A 49 -3.65 1.54 -9.67
CA VAL A 49 -2.95 1.07 -8.45
C VAL A 49 -3.32 -0.37 -8.12
N ILE A 50 -4.61 -0.72 -8.19
CA ILE A 50 -5.09 -2.09 -7.93
C ILE A 50 -4.51 -3.06 -8.96
N ASP A 51 -4.56 -2.71 -10.25
CA ASP A 51 -4.07 -3.55 -11.34
C ASP A 51 -2.56 -3.78 -11.24
N ARG A 52 -1.80 -2.74 -10.95
CA ARG A 52 -0.35 -2.85 -10.74
C ARG A 52 -0.01 -3.69 -9.52
N SER A 53 -0.73 -3.52 -8.42
CA SER A 53 -0.55 -4.33 -7.21
C SER A 53 -0.78 -5.81 -7.50
N ARG A 54 -1.87 -6.13 -8.20
CA ARG A 54 -2.16 -7.50 -8.65
C ARG A 54 -1.02 -8.09 -9.46
N LYS A 55 -0.56 -7.34 -10.45
CA LYS A 55 0.51 -7.78 -11.35
C LYS A 55 1.85 -7.99 -10.65
N ILE A 56 2.24 -7.04 -9.79
CA ILE A 56 3.55 -7.08 -9.10
C ILE A 56 3.59 -8.22 -8.08
N LEU A 57 2.49 -8.41 -7.36
CA LEU A 57 2.39 -9.43 -6.30
C LEU A 57 1.95 -10.80 -6.84
N GLY A 58 1.62 -10.93 -8.12
CA GLY A 58 1.14 -12.18 -8.71
C GLY A 58 -0.18 -12.67 -8.10
N ILE A 59 -1.07 -11.75 -7.73
CA ILE A 59 -2.33 -12.08 -7.06
C ILE A 59 -3.30 -12.71 -8.07
N PRO A 60 -3.84 -13.92 -7.81
CA PRO A 60 -4.82 -14.55 -8.69
C PRO A 60 -6.09 -13.70 -8.88
N ASP A 61 -6.79 -13.92 -9.98
CA ASP A 61 -7.96 -13.11 -10.36
C ASP A 61 -9.18 -13.29 -9.44
N ASP A 62 -9.27 -14.43 -8.76
CA ASP A 62 -10.32 -14.73 -7.78
C ASP A 62 -10.13 -14.01 -6.43
N TYR A 63 -8.96 -13.40 -6.20
CA TYR A 63 -8.71 -12.56 -5.03
C TYR A 63 -9.16 -11.12 -5.26
N ARG A 64 -9.75 -10.53 -4.24
CA ARG A 64 -10.12 -9.11 -4.23
C ARG A 64 -9.00 -8.27 -3.63
N ILE A 65 -8.73 -7.13 -4.26
CA ILE A 65 -7.80 -6.13 -3.74
C ILE A 65 -8.61 -4.88 -3.45
N GLY A 66 -8.44 -4.32 -2.26
CA GLY A 66 -9.11 -3.10 -1.85
C GLY A 66 -8.11 -2.06 -1.34
N ILE A 67 -8.41 -0.79 -1.58
CA ILE A 67 -7.72 0.34 -0.96
C ILE A 67 -8.57 0.77 0.22
N VAL A 68 -8.04 0.70 1.42
CA VAL A 68 -8.75 1.06 2.65
C VAL A 68 -8.06 2.24 3.35
N PRO A 69 -8.82 3.09 4.05
CA PRO A 69 -8.25 4.22 4.80
C PRO A 69 -7.63 3.77 6.13
N ALA A 70 -7.02 4.71 6.84
CA ALA A 70 -6.54 4.61 8.22
C ALA A 70 -5.35 3.66 8.43
N SER A 71 -4.39 3.69 7.53
CA SER A 71 -3.11 2.94 7.59
C SER A 71 -3.26 1.42 7.64
N ASP A 72 -2.13 0.72 7.80
CA ASP A 72 -2.06 -0.74 7.97
C ASP A 72 -2.86 -1.19 9.20
N THR A 73 -2.78 -0.44 10.30
CA THR A 73 -3.51 -0.74 11.53
C THR A 73 -5.01 -0.79 11.28
N GLY A 74 -5.57 0.23 10.60
CA GLY A 74 -6.99 0.24 10.25
C GLY A 74 -7.37 -0.88 9.27
N ALA A 75 -6.48 -1.27 8.38
CA ALA A 75 -6.70 -2.40 7.48
C ALA A 75 -6.76 -3.72 8.25
N VAL A 76 -5.84 -3.94 9.20
CA VAL A 76 -5.82 -5.13 10.05
C VAL A 76 -7.06 -5.18 10.94
N GLU A 77 -7.42 -4.07 11.61
CA GLU A 77 -8.65 -4.00 12.40
C GLU A 77 -9.91 -4.33 11.60
N MET A 78 -10.01 -3.81 10.39
CA MET A 78 -11.14 -4.11 9.49
C MET A 78 -11.24 -5.61 9.20
N VAL A 79 -10.12 -6.28 8.96
CA VAL A 79 -10.07 -7.73 8.74
C VAL A 79 -10.49 -8.48 10.01
N LEU A 80 -9.95 -8.10 11.17
CA LEU A 80 -10.32 -8.71 12.45
C LEU A 80 -11.83 -8.61 12.70
N TRP A 81 -12.39 -7.43 12.58
CA TRP A 81 -13.83 -7.20 12.79
C TRP A 81 -14.74 -7.92 11.78
N SER A 82 -14.26 -8.11 10.55
CA SER A 82 -15.08 -8.65 9.48
C SER A 82 -14.94 -10.17 9.30
N MET A 83 -13.81 -10.75 9.67
CA MET A 83 -13.48 -12.14 9.33
C MET A 83 -13.33 -13.04 10.55
N LEU A 84 -13.15 -12.52 11.75
CA LEU A 84 -13.16 -13.33 12.96
C LEU A 84 -14.59 -13.72 13.31
N GLY A 85 -14.81 -15.02 13.51
CA GLY A 85 -16.11 -15.57 13.93
C GLY A 85 -16.23 -15.70 15.43
N ALA A 86 -17.20 -16.49 15.89
CA ALA A 86 -17.49 -16.70 17.31
C ALA A 86 -16.52 -17.65 18.05
N ARG A 87 -15.52 -18.19 17.36
CA ARG A 87 -14.53 -19.09 17.98
C ARG A 87 -13.46 -18.26 18.69
N GLY A 88 -12.84 -18.84 19.72
CA GLY A 88 -11.65 -18.28 20.35
C GLY A 88 -10.52 -18.11 19.33
N VAL A 89 -9.71 -17.08 19.53
CA VAL A 89 -8.60 -16.71 18.66
C VAL A 89 -7.35 -16.58 19.51
N ASP A 90 -6.28 -17.29 19.12
CA ASP A 90 -4.96 -17.11 19.68
C ASP A 90 -4.20 -16.07 18.87
N MET A 91 -3.67 -15.04 19.54
CA MET A 91 -2.90 -13.98 18.91
C MET A 91 -1.44 -14.07 19.36
N LEU A 92 -0.53 -14.16 18.40
CA LEU A 92 0.90 -14.08 18.63
C LEU A 92 1.36 -12.65 18.41
N ALA A 93 1.90 -12.02 19.44
CA ALA A 93 2.41 -10.65 19.42
C ALA A 93 3.83 -10.63 19.99
N TRP A 94 4.79 -10.05 19.28
CA TRP A 94 6.20 -10.06 19.69
C TRP A 94 6.96 -8.77 19.38
N GLU A 95 6.30 -7.72 19.00
CA GLU A 95 6.95 -6.44 18.72
C GLU A 95 5.97 -5.27 18.94
N SER A 96 6.46 -4.02 18.86
CA SER A 96 5.69 -2.84 19.26
C SER A 96 4.40 -2.57 18.47
N PHE A 97 4.25 -3.11 17.27
CA PHE A 97 3.03 -3.01 16.49
C PHE A 97 2.06 -4.18 16.69
N GLY A 98 2.54 -5.26 17.28
CA GLY A 98 1.73 -6.46 17.57
C GLY A 98 1.23 -6.53 19.01
N SER A 99 1.63 -5.61 19.87
CA SER A 99 1.28 -5.58 21.30
C SER A 99 0.24 -4.52 21.64
#